data_6f7007fe3ea321a380ac3ee53c45eb69
#
_entry.id   6f7007fe3ea321a380ac3ee53c45eb69
#
_cell.length_a   1.000
_cell.length_b   1.000
_cell.length_c   1.000
_cell.angle_alpha   90.00
_cell.angle_beta   90.00
_cell.angle_gamma   90.00
#
_symmetry.space_group_name_H-M   'P 1'
#
loop_
_entity.id
_entity.type
_entity.pdbx_description
1 polymer ?
#
loop_
_entity_poly.entity_id
_entity_poly.type
_entity_poly.pdbx_seq_one_letter_code
_entity_poly.pdbx_strand_id
1 'polypeptide(L)' 'MRFAFEDRGKSGSVRVIYIDFEVYEKIFLLTAYPKSEKDNLSKAERNEFRQIVEILECQLEDQSRKGS' A
#
# COMPACT_ATOMS: atom_id res chain seq x y z
N MET A 1 -7.13 -8.08 -1.51
CA MET A 1 -6.01 -7.15 -1.30
C MET A 1 -5.41 -6.72 -2.61
N ARG A 2 -5.20 -5.46 -2.78
CA ARG A 2 -4.72 -4.89 -4.03
C ARG A 2 -3.76 -3.75 -3.79
N PHE A 3 -2.60 -3.80 -4.44
CA PHE A 3 -1.73 -2.63 -4.48
C PHE A 3 -2.29 -1.65 -5.50
N ALA A 4 -2.40 -0.40 -5.11
CA ALA A 4 -2.85 0.65 -6.00
C ALA A 4 -1.78 1.73 -6.11
N PHE A 5 -1.63 2.28 -7.31
CA PHE A 5 -0.65 3.31 -7.62
C PHE A 5 -1.40 4.55 -8.10
N GLU A 6 -1.12 5.68 -7.53
CA GLU A 6 -1.76 6.93 -7.91
C GLU A 6 -0.71 8.01 -8.13
N ASP A 7 -0.85 8.75 -9.21
CA ASP A 7 0.03 9.86 -9.51
C ASP A 7 -0.59 11.15 -8.96
N ARG A 8 0.17 11.85 -8.13
CA ARG A 8 -0.28 13.10 -7.52
C ARG A 8 0.75 14.20 -7.72
N GLY A 9 0.41 15.42 -7.29
CA GLY A 9 1.24 16.59 -7.43
C GLY A 9 1.06 17.23 -8.80
N LYS A 10 1.83 18.30 -9.05
CA LYS A 10 1.80 18.97 -10.34
C LYS A 10 2.29 18.03 -11.42
N SER A 11 1.50 17.85 -12.47
CA SER A 11 1.83 16.98 -13.60
C SER A 11 2.07 15.52 -13.21
N GLY A 12 1.49 15.08 -12.09
CA GLY A 12 1.64 13.71 -11.64
C GLY A 12 3.08 13.36 -11.29
N SER A 13 3.83 14.31 -10.73
CA SER A 13 5.25 14.13 -10.44
C SER A 13 5.54 13.26 -9.23
N VAL A 14 4.53 12.96 -8.43
CA VAL A 14 4.66 12.14 -7.22
C VAL A 14 3.84 10.88 -7.39
N ARG A 15 4.44 9.73 -7.10
CA ARG A 15 3.73 8.45 -7.10
C ARG A 15 3.41 8.04 -5.67
N VAL A 16 2.14 7.74 -5.43
CA VAL A 16 1.64 7.28 -4.15
C VAL A 16 1.27 5.81 -4.28
N ILE A 17 1.70 5.01 -3.32
CA ILE A 17 1.40 3.57 -3.30
C ILE A 17 0.59 3.27 -2.05
N TYR A 18 -0.55 2.64 -2.24
CA TYR A 18 -1.41 2.26 -1.13
C TYR A 18 -2.00 0.88 -1.34
N ILE A 19 -2.55 0.32 -0.27
CA ILE A 19 -3.20 -0.98 -0.30
C ILE A 19 -4.67 -0.80 0.00
N ASP A 20 -5.51 -1.38 -0.84
CA ASP A 20 -6.95 -1.39 -0.67
C ASP A 20 -7.37 -2.77 -0.16
N PHE A 21 -7.83 -2.81 1.08
CA PHE A 21 -8.42 -4.00 1.67
C PHE A 21 -9.94 -3.92 1.54
N GLU A 22 -10.45 -4.32 0.39
CA GLU A 22 -11.88 -4.23 0.08
C GLU A 22 -12.76 -4.94 1.12
N VAL A 23 -12.33 -6.10 1.58
CA VAL A 23 -13.07 -6.89 2.56
C VAL A 23 -13.26 -6.14 3.88
N TYR A 24 -12.25 -5.36 4.26
CA TYR A 24 -12.28 -4.62 5.53
C TYR A 24 -12.65 -3.15 5.34
N GLU A 25 -12.86 -2.73 4.11
CA GLU A 25 -13.15 -1.35 3.74
C GLU A 25 -12.11 -0.36 4.27
N LYS A 26 -10.85 -0.75 4.18
CA LYS A 26 -9.74 0.07 4.67
C LYS A 26 -8.67 0.26 3.60
N ILE A 27 -8.11 1.46 3.59
CA ILE A 27 -7.02 1.82 2.69
C ILE A 27 -5.85 2.28 3.53
N PHE A 28 -4.67 1.71 3.28
CA PHE A 28 -3.43 2.08 3.97
C PHE A 28 -2.43 2.67 2.98
N LEU A 29 -1.94 3.85 3.31
CA LEU A 29 -0.88 4.48 2.54
C LEU A 29 0.46 3.83 2.91
N LEU A 30 1.15 3.28 1.92
CA LEU A 30 2.44 2.64 2.13
C LEU A 30 3.59 3.62 1.98
N THR A 31 3.64 4.33 0.87
CA THR A 31 4.73 5.24 0.58
C THR A 31 4.35 6.21 -0.53
N ALA A 32 5.11 7.28 -0.62
CA ALA A 32 5.02 8.22 -1.73
C ALA A 32 6.43 8.66 -2.08
N TYR A 33 6.72 8.81 -3.36
CA TYR A 33 8.05 9.23 -3.81
C TYR A 33 7.95 10.04 -5.11
N PRO A 34 8.92 10.95 -5.34
CA PRO A 34 8.98 11.67 -6.61
C PRO A 34 9.35 10.72 -7.73
N LYS A 35 8.67 10.84 -8.86
CA LYS A 35 8.98 10.03 -10.04
C LYS A 35 10.38 10.30 -10.58
N SER A 36 10.96 11.45 -10.27
CA SER A 36 12.32 11.77 -10.66
C SER A 36 13.36 10.87 -10.01
N GLU A 37 13.05 10.29 -8.85
CA GLU A 37 13.95 9.37 -8.17
C GLU A 37 13.87 7.96 -8.74
N LYS A 38 12.65 7.51 -9.02
CA LYS A 38 12.42 6.19 -9.59
C LYS A 38 11.02 6.12 -10.18
N ASP A 39 10.88 5.36 -11.24
CA ASP A 39 9.57 5.17 -11.87
C ASP A 39 8.74 4.12 -11.19
N ASN A 40 9.38 3.13 -10.59
CA ASN A 40 8.67 1.99 -10.03
C ASN A 40 9.44 1.41 -8.84
N LEU A 41 8.74 0.57 -8.07
CA LEU A 41 9.36 -0.14 -6.96
C LEU A 41 10.33 -1.19 -7.46
N SER A 42 11.46 -1.32 -6.78
CA SER A 42 12.39 -2.42 -7.03
C SER A 42 11.81 -3.73 -6.47
N LYS A 43 12.40 -4.85 -6.87
CA LYS A 43 11.99 -6.16 -6.37
C LYS A 43 12.09 -6.25 -4.85
N ALA A 44 13.17 -5.70 -4.30
CA ALA A 44 13.39 -5.70 -2.85
C ALA A 44 12.33 -4.89 -2.12
N GLU A 45 11.98 -3.74 -2.66
CA GLU A 45 10.95 -2.89 -2.08
C GLU A 45 9.58 -3.56 -2.12
N ARG A 46 9.26 -4.22 -3.24
CA ARG A 46 8.00 -4.96 -3.36
C ARG A 46 7.91 -6.07 -2.35
N ASN A 47 9.00 -6.78 -2.11
CA ASN A 47 9.03 -7.85 -1.11
C ASN A 47 8.83 -7.30 0.30
N GLU A 48 9.46 -6.19 0.62
CA GLU A 48 9.27 -5.53 1.92
C GLU A 48 7.83 -5.13 2.13
N PHE A 49 7.22 -4.52 1.13
CA PHE A 49 5.82 -4.11 1.23
C PHE A 49 4.88 -5.31 1.34
N ARG A 50 5.20 -6.40 0.64
CA ARG A 50 4.41 -7.62 0.75
C ARG A 50 4.43 -8.17 2.19
N GLN A 51 5.58 -8.14 2.84
CA GLN A 51 5.69 -8.57 4.23
C GLN A 51 4.86 -7.68 5.17
N ILE A 52 4.92 -6.38 4.97
CA ILE A 52 4.13 -5.42 5.73
C ILE A 52 2.63 -5.70 5.53
N VAL A 53 2.24 -5.94 4.29
CA VAL A 53 0.85 -6.23 3.94
C VAL A 53 0.36 -7.49 4.65
N GLU A 54 1.16 -8.53 4.67
CA GLU A 54 0.81 -9.78 5.34
C GLU A 54 0.57 -9.55 6.84
N ILE A 55 1.40 -8.74 7.47
CA ILE A 55 1.25 -8.38 8.88
C ILE A 55 -0.03 -7.60 9.10
N LEU A 56 -0.29 -6.60 8.27
CA LEU A 56 -1.50 -5.78 8.36
C LEU A 56 -2.76 -6.62 8.15
N GLU A 57 -2.75 -7.49 7.16
CA GLU A 57 -3.87 -8.36 6.87
C GLU A 57 -4.18 -9.28 8.04
N CYS A 58 -3.14 -9.83 8.65
CA CYS A 58 -3.27 -10.68 9.83
C CYS A 58 -3.90 -9.91 10.99
N GLN A 59 -3.46 -8.68 11.22
CA GLN A 59 -4.01 -7.84 12.27
C GLN A 59 -5.48 -7.48 12.02
N LEU A 60 -5.82 -7.16 10.79
CA LEU A 60 -7.20 -6.83 10.43
C LEU A 60 -8.11 -8.03 10.60
N GLU A 61 -7.64 -9.21 10.23
CA GLU A 61 -8.38 -10.44 10.39
C GLU A 61 -8.65 -10.73 11.86
N ASP A 62 -7.64 -10.54 12.71
CA ASP A 62 -7.75 -10.72 14.15
C ASP A 62 -8.73 -9.73 14.77
N GLN A 63 -8.65 -8.46 14.37
CA GLN A 63 -9.57 -7.43 14.83
C GLN A 63 -11.00 -7.73 14.41
N SER A 64 -11.18 -8.22 13.21
CA SER A 64 -12.50 -8.58 12.70
C SER A 64 -13.13 -9.68 13.55
N ARG A 65 -12.35 -10.65 13.99
CA ARG A 65 -12.84 -11.70 14.89
C ARG A 65 -13.25 -11.17 16.25
N LYS A 66 -12.44 -10.28 16.81
CA LYS A 66 -12.67 -9.72 18.13
C LYS A 66 -13.77 -8.67 18.14
N GLY A 67 -13.92 -7.97 17.04
CA GLY A 67 -14.86 -6.89 16.93
C GLY A 67 -16.29 -7.30 16.62
N SER A 68 -16.50 -8.56 16.34
CA SER A 68 -17.83 -9.06 15.98
C SER A 68 -18.70 -9.35 17.16
#